data_166b2fe5d40822b99c88004cd2671b38
#
_entry.id   166b2fe5d40822b99c88004cd2671b38
#
_cell.length_a   1.000
_cell.length_b   1.000
_cell.length_c   1.000
_cell.angle_alpha   90.00
_cell.angle_beta   90.00
_cell.angle_gamma   90.00
#
_symmetry.space_group_name_H-M   'P 1'
#
loop_
_entity.id
_entity.type
_entity.pdbx_description
1 polymer ?
#
loop_
_entity_poly.entity_id
_entity_poly.type
_entity_poly.pdbx_seq_one_letter_code
_entity_poly.pdbx_strand_id
1 'polypeptide(L)'
;MLGSAKNRGGLVICAPVYVELLAYPEATRTLLEQFLATTHIVTDFLLDEAVWQEAGAAYAAYAQRRRQSKDGSSKRLLVDFIVGAHAILKADRLLTLDAARYQVAFPKLVTVP
;
A
#
# COMPACT_ATOMS: atom_id res chain seq x y z
N MET A 1 -6.56 -7.47 -3.57
CA MET A 1 -6.50 -6.01 -3.74
C MET A 1 -6.02 -5.36 -2.45
N LEU A 2 -5.15 -4.41 -2.55
CA LEU A 2 -4.66 -3.65 -1.41
C LEU A 2 -5.40 -2.32 -1.32
N GLY A 3 -6.03 -2.06 -0.21
CA GLY A 3 -6.73 -0.81 0.01
C GLY A 3 -6.63 -0.37 1.45
N SER A 4 -6.90 0.90 1.69
CA SER A 4 -6.88 1.48 3.03
C SER A 4 -8.26 1.95 3.43
N ALA A 5 -8.63 1.76 4.69
CA ALA A 5 -9.93 2.16 5.20
C ALA A 5 -9.79 3.43 6.03
N LYS A 6 -10.70 4.37 5.82
CA LYS A 6 -10.77 5.60 6.59
C LYS A 6 -11.83 5.50 7.70
N ASN A 7 -11.75 6.40 8.68
CA ASN A 7 -12.64 6.46 9.84
C ASN A 7 -14.14 6.41 9.53
N ARG A 8 -14.54 6.82 8.35
CA ARG A 8 -15.96 6.91 7.98
C ARG A 8 -16.41 5.77 7.06
N GLY A 9 -15.72 4.64 7.11
CA GLY A 9 -16.10 3.46 6.35
C GLY A 9 -15.79 3.49 4.86
N GLY A 10 -15.11 4.53 4.38
CA GLY A 10 -14.70 4.60 2.99
C GLY A 10 -13.43 3.80 2.74
N LEU A 11 -13.25 3.36 1.49
CA LEU A 11 -12.02 2.70 1.07
C LEU A 11 -11.25 3.62 0.12
N VAL A 12 -9.95 3.72 0.35
CA VAL A 12 -9.07 4.51 -0.51
C VAL A 12 -7.90 3.63 -0.98
N ILE A 13 -7.51 3.82 -2.24
CA ILE A 13 -6.29 3.21 -2.77
C ILE A 13 -5.33 4.33 -3.16
N CYS A 14 -4.03 4.08 -3.06
CA CYS A 14 -3.05 5.04 -3.54
C CYS A 14 -2.73 4.80 -5.02
N ALA A 15 -2.13 5.79 -5.66
CA ALA A 15 -1.86 5.73 -7.10
C ALA A 15 -1.10 4.47 -7.55
N PRO A 16 -0.06 3.98 -6.85
CA PRO A 16 0.60 2.74 -7.25
C PRO A 16 -0.33 1.54 -7.31
N VAL A 17 -1.31 1.45 -6.40
CA VAL A 17 -2.29 0.37 -6.42
C VAL A 17 -3.18 0.49 -7.66
N TYR A 18 -3.58 1.71 -8.03
CA TYR A 18 -4.32 1.95 -9.26
C TYR A 18 -3.56 1.41 -10.47
N VAL A 19 -2.27 1.68 -10.53
CA VAL A 19 -1.41 1.20 -11.64
C VAL A 19 -1.39 -0.32 -11.68
N GLU A 20 -1.25 -0.97 -10.53
CA GLU A 20 -1.21 -2.42 -10.47
C GLU A 20 -2.54 -3.05 -10.89
N LEU A 21 -3.65 -2.42 -10.58
CA LEU A 21 -4.96 -2.93 -10.97
C LEU A 21 -5.14 -2.94 -12.49
N LEU A 22 -4.51 -2.02 -13.20
CA LEU A 22 -4.55 -2.00 -14.67
C LEU A 22 -3.77 -3.15 -15.31
N ALA A 23 -2.94 -3.83 -14.55
CA ALA A 23 -2.16 -4.97 -15.07
C ALA A 23 -2.93 -6.29 -15.03
N TYR A 24 -4.11 -6.34 -14.41
CA TYR A 24 -4.90 -7.57 -14.43
C TYR A 24 -5.41 -7.87 -15.84
N PRO A 25 -5.51 -9.17 -16.19
CA PRO A 25 -6.02 -9.56 -17.52
C PRO A 25 -7.38 -8.91 -17.80
N GLU A 26 -7.53 -8.43 -19.02
CA GLU A 26 -8.76 -7.79 -19.52
C GLU A 26 -9.11 -6.47 -18.84
N ALA A 27 -8.29 -5.98 -17.94
CA ALA A 27 -8.50 -4.67 -17.33
C ALA A 27 -8.29 -3.57 -18.35
N THR A 28 -9.20 -2.60 -18.36
CA THR A 28 -9.04 -1.37 -19.12
C THR A 28 -9.28 -0.21 -18.19
N ARG A 29 -8.81 0.96 -18.58
CA ARG A 29 -9.05 2.17 -17.78
C ARG A 29 -10.55 2.39 -17.54
N THR A 30 -11.37 2.22 -18.58
CA THR A 30 -12.81 2.40 -18.47
C THR A 30 -13.43 1.42 -17.47
N LEU A 31 -13.08 0.13 -17.57
CA LEU A 31 -13.62 -0.88 -16.67
C LEU A 31 -13.16 -0.63 -15.22
N LEU A 32 -11.90 -0.27 -15.02
CA LEU A 32 -11.41 0.02 -13.69
C LEU A 32 -12.11 1.23 -13.07
N GLU A 33 -12.28 2.30 -13.85
CA GLU A 33 -12.95 3.49 -13.36
C GLU A 33 -14.41 3.23 -13.02
N GLN A 34 -15.10 2.40 -13.82
CA GLN A 34 -16.47 1.99 -13.51
C GLN A 34 -16.54 1.18 -12.21
N PHE A 35 -15.60 0.26 -12.02
CA PHE A 35 -15.53 -0.54 -10.80
C PHE A 35 -15.31 0.34 -9.58
N LEU A 36 -14.35 1.26 -9.66
CA LEU A 36 -14.05 2.15 -8.53
C LEU A 36 -15.24 3.04 -8.19
N ALA A 37 -15.93 3.55 -9.22
CA ALA A 37 -17.11 4.40 -9.01
C ALA A 37 -18.26 3.61 -8.39
N THR A 38 -18.52 2.41 -8.88
CA THR A 38 -19.61 1.56 -8.39
C THR A 38 -19.39 1.12 -6.95
N THR A 39 -18.15 0.85 -6.57
CA THR A 39 -17.78 0.41 -5.23
C THR A 39 -17.48 1.57 -4.29
N HIS A 40 -17.52 2.81 -4.79
CA HIS A 40 -17.19 4.01 -4.02
C HIS A 40 -15.76 3.99 -3.45
N ILE A 41 -14.85 3.36 -4.17
CA ILE A 41 -13.44 3.38 -3.82
C ILE A 41 -12.79 4.62 -4.42
N VAL A 42 -12.14 5.40 -3.58
CA VAL A 42 -11.47 6.64 -3.99
C VAL A 42 -10.00 6.35 -4.27
N THR A 43 -9.46 6.91 -5.34
CA THR A 43 -8.03 6.83 -5.62
C THR A 43 -7.35 8.12 -5.18
N ASP A 44 -6.35 7.99 -4.35
CA ASP A 44 -5.49 9.10 -3.97
C ASP A 44 -4.32 9.13 -4.95
N PHE A 45 -4.42 10.02 -5.96
CA PHE A 45 -3.38 10.16 -6.98
C PHE A 45 -2.19 11.01 -6.51
N LEU A 46 -2.38 11.80 -5.47
CA LEU A 46 -1.35 12.71 -4.99
C LEU A 46 -0.80 12.21 -3.67
N LEU A 47 0.39 11.63 -3.72
CA LEU A 47 1.10 11.22 -2.52
C LEU A 47 1.91 12.42 -2.04
N ASP A 48 1.56 12.95 -0.86
CA ASP A 48 2.27 14.10 -0.33
C ASP A 48 3.67 13.73 0.17
N GLU A 49 4.44 14.75 0.47
CA GLU A 49 5.84 14.57 0.90
C GLU A 49 5.95 13.66 2.11
N ALA A 50 5.01 13.75 3.06
CA ALA A 50 5.06 12.94 4.28
C ALA A 50 4.97 11.45 3.96
N VAL A 51 4.13 11.07 2.98
CA VAL A 51 4.03 9.67 2.56
C VAL A 51 5.35 9.18 1.97
N TRP A 52 5.96 9.99 1.10
CA TRP A 52 7.25 9.64 0.50
C TRP A 52 8.35 9.52 1.55
N GLN A 53 8.38 10.43 2.52
CA GLN A 53 9.37 10.37 3.60
C GLN A 53 9.20 9.13 4.48
N GLU A 54 7.95 8.80 4.83
CA GLU A 54 7.68 7.61 5.62
C GLU A 54 8.05 6.34 4.87
N ALA A 55 7.70 6.26 3.59
CA ALA A 55 8.07 5.13 2.76
C ALA A 55 9.59 5.02 2.63
N GLY A 56 10.26 6.15 2.46
CA GLY A 56 11.72 6.18 2.34
C GLY A 56 12.42 5.69 3.60
N ALA A 57 11.95 6.13 4.76
CA ALA A 57 12.53 5.69 6.03
C ALA A 57 12.36 4.19 6.22
N ALA A 58 11.17 3.66 5.93
CA ALA A 58 10.89 2.24 6.07
C ALA A 58 11.72 1.41 5.07
N TYR A 59 11.83 1.89 3.84
CA TYR A 59 12.61 1.19 2.82
C TYR A 59 14.11 1.19 3.15
N ALA A 60 14.63 2.30 3.65
CA ALA A 60 16.03 2.39 4.07
C ALA A 60 16.33 1.41 5.20
N ALA A 61 15.43 1.30 6.18
CA ALA A 61 15.59 0.34 7.27
C ALA A 61 15.55 -1.10 6.76
N TYR A 62 14.66 -1.40 5.83
CA TYR A 62 14.60 -2.70 5.18
C TYR A 62 15.89 -3.04 4.43
N ALA A 63 16.40 -2.09 3.64
CA ALA A 63 17.63 -2.29 2.91
C ALA A 63 18.81 -2.59 3.84
N GLN A 64 18.86 -1.91 4.98
CA GLN A 64 19.90 -2.14 5.98
C GLN A 64 19.77 -3.54 6.59
N ARG A 65 18.55 -3.97 6.92
CA ARG A 65 18.32 -5.33 7.43
C ARG A 65 18.77 -6.38 6.42
N ARG A 66 18.49 -6.16 5.14
CA ARG A 66 18.88 -7.10 4.09
C ARG A 66 20.39 -7.19 3.93
N ARG A 67 21.11 -6.08 4.05
CA ARG A 67 22.56 -6.10 3.98
C ARG A 67 23.19 -6.84 5.15
N GLN A 68 22.54 -6.82 6.31
CA GLN A 68 23.02 -7.52 7.50
C GLN A 68 22.62 -8.99 7.53
N SER A 69 21.60 -9.37 6.79
CA SER A 69 21.12 -10.75 6.75
C SER A 69 21.83 -11.52 5.64
N LYS A 70 22.56 -12.55 6.00
CA LYS A 70 23.24 -13.41 5.01
C LYS A 70 22.29 -14.40 4.35
N ASP A 71 21.14 -14.67 4.95
CA ASP A 71 20.21 -15.69 4.50
C ASP A 71 19.16 -15.16 3.53
N GLY A 72 19.18 -13.88 3.23
CA GLY A 72 18.21 -13.30 2.37
C GLY A 72 16.80 -13.33 2.96
N SER A 73 16.46 -12.35 3.78
CA SER A 73 15.06 -12.15 4.13
C SER A 73 14.24 -12.00 2.85
N SER A 74 12.94 -12.31 2.91
CA SER A 74 12.05 -12.17 1.77
C SER A 74 12.21 -10.80 1.12
N LYS A 75 12.38 -10.79 -0.19
CA LYS A 75 12.46 -9.56 -0.93
C LYS A 75 11.11 -8.87 -0.94
N ARG A 76 11.10 -7.59 -0.58
CA ARG A 76 9.89 -6.76 -0.64
C ARG A 76 9.98 -5.81 -1.82
N LEU A 77 8.82 -5.45 -2.37
CA LEU A 77 8.74 -4.51 -3.47
C LEU A 77 8.67 -3.10 -2.93
N LEU A 78 9.24 -2.16 -3.68
CA LEU A 78 9.17 -0.74 -3.32
C LEU A 78 7.73 -0.29 -3.07
N VAL A 79 6.79 -0.77 -3.88
CA VAL A 79 5.39 -0.39 -3.75
C VAL A 79 4.80 -0.77 -2.39
N ASP A 80 5.27 -1.84 -1.76
CA ASP A 80 4.78 -2.23 -0.43
C ASP A 80 5.04 -1.14 0.61
N PHE A 81 6.18 -0.47 0.50
CA PHE A 81 6.53 0.61 1.43
C PHE A 81 5.69 1.85 1.19
N ILE A 82 5.35 2.13 -0.06
CA ILE A 82 4.47 3.25 -0.39
C ILE A 82 3.05 2.97 0.11
N VAL A 83 2.53 1.77 -0.12
CA VAL A 83 1.20 1.37 0.34
C VAL A 83 1.10 1.43 1.87
N GLY A 84 2.10 0.88 2.57
CA GLY A 84 2.13 0.90 4.02
C GLY A 84 2.22 2.31 4.59
N ALA A 85 3.08 3.15 4.02
CA ALA A 85 3.22 4.54 4.45
C ALA A 85 1.93 5.32 4.23
N HIS A 86 1.30 5.13 3.08
CA HIS A 86 0.02 5.77 2.79
C HIS A 86 -1.04 5.37 3.81
N ALA A 87 -1.12 4.07 4.12
CA ALA A 87 -2.11 3.57 5.07
C ALA A 87 -1.90 4.14 6.47
N ILE A 88 -0.64 4.19 6.95
CA ILE A 88 -0.37 4.64 8.31
C ILE A 88 -0.60 6.15 8.48
N LEU A 89 -0.42 6.93 7.42
CA LEU A 89 -0.55 8.38 7.48
C LEU A 89 -1.94 8.88 7.09
N LYS A 90 -2.64 8.17 6.19
CA LYS A 90 -3.87 8.67 5.58
C LYS A 90 -5.09 7.83 5.87
N ALA A 91 -4.96 6.71 6.56
CA ALA A 91 -6.05 5.79 6.83
C ALA A 91 -5.95 5.25 8.24
N ASP A 92 -6.98 4.51 8.67
CA ASP A 92 -6.98 3.88 9.99
C ASP A 92 -6.36 2.50 9.96
N ARG A 93 -6.45 1.81 8.83
CA ARG A 93 -6.02 0.43 8.71
C ARG A 93 -5.82 0.07 7.26
N LEU A 94 -5.11 -1.00 7.05
CA LEU A 94 -4.83 -1.53 5.72
C LEU A 94 -5.57 -2.85 5.54
N LEU A 95 -6.33 -2.96 4.45
CA LEU A 95 -6.94 -4.23 4.05
C LEU A 95 -5.91 -5.02 3.26
N THR A 96 -5.50 -6.17 3.79
CA THR A 96 -4.53 -7.02 3.13
C THR A 96 -4.69 -8.46 3.59
N LEU A 97 -4.45 -9.39 2.69
CA LEU A 97 -4.40 -10.81 3.02
C LEU A 97 -3.00 -11.25 3.47
N ASP A 98 -2.04 -10.34 3.46
CA ASP A 98 -0.66 -10.63 3.86
C ASP A 98 -0.19 -9.60 4.89
N ALA A 99 -0.71 -9.73 6.11
CA ALA A 99 -0.37 -8.80 7.19
C ALA A 99 1.13 -8.84 7.51
N ALA A 100 1.76 -10.00 7.44
CA ALA A 100 3.16 -10.15 7.77
C ALA A 100 4.06 -9.30 6.87
N ARG A 101 3.63 -9.06 5.63
CA ARG A 101 4.36 -8.24 4.67
C ARG A 101 4.60 -6.82 5.19
N TYR A 102 3.67 -6.30 5.98
CA TYR A 102 3.67 -4.91 6.41
C TYR A 102 4.13 -4.70 7.85
N GLN A 103 4.00 -5.70 8.70
CA GLN A 103 4.19 -5.51 10.14
C GLN A 103 5.62 -5.25 10.56
N VAL A 104 6.60 -5.79 9.83
CA VAL A 104 8.01 -5.55 10.16
C VAL A 104 8.38 -4.10 9.87
N ALA A 105 7.96 -3.59 8.70
CA ALA A 105 8.29 -2.22 8.28
C ALA A 105 7.42 -1.18 9.00
N PHE A 106 6.19 -1.54 9.34
CA PHE A 106 5.21 -0.62 9.93
C PHE A 106 4.53 -1.29 11.14
N PRO A 107 5.26 -1.38 12.28
CA PRO A 107 4.73 -2.13 13.44
C PRO A 107 3.43 -1.55 14.01
N LYS A 108 3.19 -0.25 13.80
CA LYS A 108 2.00 0.42 14.32
C LYS A 108 0.80 0.34 13.38
N LEU A 109 1.00 -0.22 12.20
CA LEU A 109 -0.07 -0.31 11.21
C LEU A 109 -1.08 -1.38 11.61
N VAL A 110 -2.35 -1.02 11.64
CA VAL A 110 -3.45 -1.96 11.87
C VAL A 110 -3.82 -2.59 10.54
N THR A 111 -3.82 -3.90 10.48
CA THR A 111 -4.19 -4.62 9.26
C THR A 111 -5.43 -5.47 9.51
N VAL A 112 -6.27 -5.61 8.47
CA VAL A 112 -7.46 -6.48 8.49
C VAL A 112 -7.52 -7.24 7.17
N PRO A 113 -8.04 -8.49 7.21
CA PRO A 113 -8.19 -9.28 5.98
C PRO A 113 -9.32 -8.79 5.08
#